data_a6d54ea7980454fcf22643c84054209b
#
_entry.id   a6d54ea7980454fcf22643c84054209b
#
_cell.length_a   1.000
_cell.length_b   1.000
_cell.length_c   1.000
_cell.angle_alpha   90.00
_cell.angle_beta   90.00
_cell.angle_gamma   90.00
#
_symmetry.space_group_name_H-M   'P 1'
#
loop_
_entity.id
_entity.type
_entity.pdbx_description
1 polymer ?
#
loop_
_entity_poly.entity_id
_entity_poly.type
_entity_poly.pdbx_seq_one_letter_code
_entity_poly.pdbx_strand_id
1 'polypeptide(L)'
;MIALKNRARYLAHAAIIAALYAVLTHLQNFLLPNSASFAIQMRLSEALCVLAFFTPAAIPGLTIGCLIFNLTFAGSLPMDWLVGSLATLSAAWAMHRLRRWPLLGLMMPALTNAALVGWELTVYIGGGFLLNALYVALGEAVVLYTFGWALCAAIKKRRLDVRLFG
;
A
#
# COMPACT_ATOMS: atom_id res chain seq x y z
N MET A 1 -16.04 -25.39 -14.31
CA MET A 1 -14.99 -25.76 -13.35
C MET A 1 -13.76 -24.85 -13.40
N ILE A 2 -13.17 -24.57 -14.56
CA ILE A 2 -11.98 -23.68 -14.71
C ILE A 2 -12.24 -22.26 -14.19
N ALA A 3 -13.39 -21.65 -14.49
CA ALA A 3 -13.73 -20.31 -14.03
C ALA A 3 -13.84 -20.19 -12.51
N LEU A 4 -14.35 -21.20 -11.80
CA LEU A 4 -14.46 -21.23 -10.34
C LEU A 4 -13.06 -21.38 -9.70
N LYS A 5 -12.18 -22.21 -10.26
CA LYS A 5 -10.80 -22.38 -9.80
C LYS A 5 -10.02 -21.04 -9.89
N ASN A 6 -10.19 -20.31 -10.98
CA ASN A 6 -9.55 -19.00 -11.15
C ASN A 6 -10.06 -17.95 -10.18
N ARG A 7 -11.37 -17.96 -9.87
CA ARG A 7 -11.96 -17.05 -8.87
C ARG A 7 -11.46 -17.36 -7.46
N ALA A 8 -11.42 -18.65 -7.08
CA ALA A 8 -10.91 -19.07 -5.77
C ALA A 8 -9.44 -18.67 -5.59
N ARG A 9 -8.61 -18.86 -6.61
CA ARG A 9 -7.20 -18.44 -6.61
C ARG A 9 -7.05 -16.93 -6.48
N TYR A 10 -7.84 -16.16 -7.21
CA TYR A 10 -7.86 -14.70 -7.11
C TYR A 10 -8.20 -14.23 -5.68
N LEU A 11 -9.26 -14.79 -5.07
CA LEU A 11 -9.67 -14.45 -3.71
C LEU A 11 -8.61 -14.87 -2.68
N ALA A 12 -8.00 -16.04 -2.85
CA ALA A 12 -6.93 -16.50 -1.96
C ALA A 12 -5.71 -15.55 -2.01
N HIS A 13 -5.29 -15.12 -3.19
CA HIS A 13 -4.21 -14.15 -3.32
C HIS A 13 -4.56 -12.81 -2.66
N ALA A 14 -5.77 -12.30 -2.89
CA ALA A 14 -6.21 -11.06 -2.25
C ALA A 14 -6.22 -11.17 -0.72
N ALA A 15 -6.72 -12.29 -0.18
CA ALA A 15 -6.75 -12.54 1.27
C ALA A 15 -5.35 -12.63 1.88
N ILE A 16 -4.42 -13.33 1.22
CA ILE A 16 -3.02 -13.44 1.68
C ILE A 16 -2.35 -12.06 1.65
N ILE A 17 -2.54 -11.29 0.59
CA ILE A 17 -1.97 -9.94 0.48
C ILE A 17 -2.55 -9.03 1.57
N ALA A 18 -3.86 -9.09 1.83
CA ALA A 18 -4.50 -8.32 2.90
C ALA A 18 -3.92 -8.67 4.28
N ALA A 19 -3.78 -9.95 4.57
CA ALA A 19 -3.19 -10.42 5.82
C ALA A 19 -1.73 -9.96 5.98
N LEU A 20 -0.91 -10.09 4.93
CA LEU A 20 0.48 -9.64 4.94
C LEU A 20 0.58 -8.13 5.18
N TYR A 21 -0.25 -7.33 4.51
CA TYR A 21 -0.28 -5.88 4.69
C TYR A 21 -0.61 -5.51 6.14
N ALA A 22 -1.71 -6.03 6.67
CA ALA A 22 -2.15 -5.74 8.04
C ALA A 22 -1.12 -6.19 9.08
N VAL A 23 -0.59 -7.42 8.97
CA VAL A 23 0.41 -7.96 9.89
C VAL A 23 1.71 -7.16 9.85
N LEU A 24 2.23 -6.84 8.65
CA LEU A 24 3.46 -6.04 8.53
C LEU A 24 3.30 -4.65 9.14
N THR A 25 2.15 -4.00 8.93
CA THR A 25 1.91 -2.67 9.49
C THR A 25 1.79 -2.72 11.02
N HIS A 26 1.08 -3.72 11.57
CA HIS A 26 1.01 -3.91 13.03
C HIS A 26 2.38 -4.24 13.64
N LEU A 27 3.13 -5.15 13.01
CA LEU A 27 4.47 -5.51 13.45
C LEU A 27 5.41 -4.29 13.44
N GLN A 28 5.35 -3.49 12.38
CA GLN A 28 6.11 -2.26 12.29
C GLN A 28 5.76 -1.30 13.43
N ASN A 29 4.47 -1.06 13.70
CA ASN A 29 4.06 -0.18 14.80
C ASN A 29 4.40 -0.74 16.18
N PHE A 30 4.46 -2.07 16.34
CA PHE A 30 4.93 -2.70 17.57
C PHE A 30 6.42 -2.49 17.78
N LEU A 31 7.24 -2.64 16.75
CA LEU A 31 8.69 -2.48 16.83
C LEU A 31 9.14 -1.00 16.82
N LEU A 32 8.46 -0.16 16.07
CA LEU A 32 8.72 1.26 15.89
C LEU A 32 7.42 2.03 16.10
N PRO A 33 7.02 2.30 17.35
CA PRO A 33 5.74 2.93 17.65
C PRO A 33 5.52 4.22 16.86
N ASN A 34 4.34 4.34 16.27
CA ASN A 34 3.87 5.48 15.47
C ASN A 34 4.58 5.72 14.12
N SER A 35 5.58 4.92 13.74
CA SER A 35 6.32 5.13 12.48
C SER A 35 5.44 5.04 11.22
N ALA A 36 4.32 4.34 11.28
CA ALA A 36 3.36 4.18 10.18
C ALA A 36 2.21 5.20 10.21
N SER A 37 2.15 6.11 11.21
CA SER A 37 1.01 6.98 11.47
C SER A 37 1.37 8.44 11.74
N PHE A 38 2.66 8.81 11.74
CA PHE A 38 3.10 10.20 11.88
C PHE A 38 3.04 10.99 10.56
N ALA A 39 3.32 12.29 10.65
CA ALA A 39 3.38 13.19 9.50
C ALA A 39 4.33 12.69 8.40
N ILE A 40 5.49 12.10 8.76
CA ILE A 40 6.36 11.35 7.83
C ILE A 40 6.02 9.87 7.98
N GLN A 41 5.01 9.42 7.24
CA GLN A 41 4.58 8.03 7.29
C GLN A 41 5.53 7.16 6.47
N MET A 42 6.35 6.36 7.15
CA MET A 42 7.20 5.35 6.52
C MET A 42 6.56 3.97 6.69
N ARG A 43 5.48 3.70 5.98
CA ARG A 43 4.70 2.47 6.10
C ARG A 43 5.33 1.36 5.25
N LEU A 44 6.08 0.43 5.88
CA LEU A 44 6.78 -0.67 5.17
C LEU A 44 5.83 -1.57 4.36
N SER A 45 4.59 -1.72 4.80
CA SER A 45 3.58 -2.47 4.05
C SER A 45 3.25 -1.88 2.68
N GLU A 46 3.52 -0.58 2.45
CA GLU A 46 3.36 0.03 1.13
C GLU A 46 4.34 -0.55 0.09
N ALA A 47 5.46 -1.14 0.52
CA ALA A 47 6.31 -1.91 -0.38
C ALA A 47 5.57 -3.06 -1.08
N LEU A 48 4.51 -3.61 -0.45
CA LEU A 48 3.66 -4.63 -1.07
C LEU A 48 2.82 -4.11 -2.24
N CYS A 49 2.70 -2.78 -2.40
CA CYS A 49 1.98 -2.19 -3.53
C CYS A 49 2.58 -2.63 -4.88
N VAL A 50 3.87 -2.98 -4.93
CA VAL A 50 4.51 -3.53 -6.14
C VAL A 50 3.86 -4.83 -6.64
N LEU A 51 3.13 -5.57 -5.80
CA LEU A 51 2.38 -6.75 -6.21
C LEU A 51 1.29 -6.41 -7.23
N ALA A 52 0.80 -5.17 -7.25
CA ALA A 52 -0.15 -4.71 -8.24
C ALA A 52 0.41 -4.71 -9.68
N PHE A 53 1.73 -4.68 -9.86
CA PHE A 53 2.34 -4.87 -11.18
C PHE A 53 2.12 -6.28 -11.74
N PHE A 54 1.99 -7.28 -10.86
CA PHE A 54 1.99 -8.70 -11.21
C PHE A 54 0.59 -9.33 -11.17
N THR A 55 -0.28 -8.84 -10.27
CA THR A 55 -1.62 -9.42 -10.11
C THR A 55 -2.68 -8.37 -9.78
N PRO A 56 -3.87 -8.43 -10.44
CA PRO A 56 -4.98 -7.56 -10.07
C PRO A 56 -5.59 -7.89 -8.70
N ALA A 57 -5.31 -9.07 -8.14
CA ALA A 57 -5.74 -9.45 -6.78
C ALA A 57 -5.08 -8.58 -5.70
N ALA A 58 -3.95 -7.93 -6.01
CA ALA A 58 -3.30 -7.00 -5.12
C ALA A 58 -4.17 -5.75 -4.86
N ILE A 59 -4.99 -5.32 -5.80
CA ILE A 59 -5.84 -4.14 -5.63
C ILE A 59 -6.78 -4.31 -4.42
N PRO A 60 -7.71 -5.28 -4.41
CA PRO A 60 -8.56 -5.49 -3.22
C PRO A 60 -7.76 -5.97 -2.00
N GLY A 61 -6.70 -6.76 -2.19
CA GLY A 61 -5.88 -7.27 -1.08
C GLY A 61 -5.24 -6.16 -0.26
N LEU A 62 -4.55 -5.23 -0.90
CA LEU A 62 -3.91 -4.08 -0.24
C LEU A 62 -4.95 -3.15 0.40
N THR A 63 -6.04 -2.87 -0.31
CA THR A 63 -7.13 -2.02 0.20
C THR A 63 -7.75 -2.59 1.47
N ILE A 64 -8.09 -3.89 1.47
CA ILE A 64 -8.66 -4.58 2.64
C ILE A 64 -7.62 -4.66 3.77
N GLY A 65 -6.35 -4.92 3.46
CA GLY A 65 -5.28 -4.94 4.45
C GLY A 65 -5.09 -3.60 5.14
N CYS A 66 -5.11 -2.51 4.38
CA CYS A 66 -5.08 -1.13 4.90
C CYS A 66 -6.30 -0.83 5.76
N LEU A 67 -7.51 -1.22 5.31
CA LEU A 67 -8.74 -1.04 6.05
C LEU A 67 -8.70 -1.79 7.40
N ILE A 68 -8.28 -3.07 7.40
CA ILE A 68 -8.16 -3.87 8.62
C ILE A 68 -7.19 -3.20 9.59
N PHE A 69 -6.01 -2.77 9.11
CA PHE A 69 -5.04 -2.08 9.96
C PHE A 69 -5.66 -0.82 10.58
N ASN A 70 -6.24 0.07 9.78
CA ASN A 70 -6.77 1.34 10.25
C ASN A 70 -7.97 1.17 11.21
N LEU A 71 -8.77 0.12 11.05
CA LEU A 71 -9.88 -0.21 11.97
C LEU A 71 -9.41 -0.83 13.29
N THR A 72 -8.26 -1.49 13.29
CA THR A 72 -7.77 -2.23 14.47
C THR A 72 -6.67 -1.51 15.23
N PHE A 73 -6.08 -0.47 14.65
CA PHE A 73 -5.03 0.33 15.28
C PHE A 73 -5.63 1.51 16.06
N ALA A 74 -5.46 1.48 17.39
CA ALA A 74 -6.02 2.50 18.29
C ALA A 74 -5.47 3.93 18.05
N GLY A 75 -4.34 4.08 17.37
CA GLY A 75 -3.73 5.37 17.02
C GLY A 75 -4.16 5.93 15.66
N SER A 76 -5.09 5.27 14.96
CA SER A 76 -5.62 5.77 13.68
C SER A 76 -6.51 7.00 13.90
N LEU A 77 -6.44 7.94 12.95
CA LEU A 77 -7.36 9.07 12.92
C LEU A 77 -8.79 8.61 12.56
N PRO A 78 -9.82 9.38 12.93
CA PRO A 78 -11.21 8.96 12.74
C PRO A 78 -11.60 8.63 11.30
N MET A 79 -10.91 9.21 10.30
CA MET A 79 -11.19 8.96 8.89
C MET A 79 -10.15 8.07 8.19
N ASP A 80 -9.07 7.66 8.87
CA ASP A 80 -8.00 6.81 8.30
C ASP A 80 -8.53 5.55 7.61
N TRP A 81 -9.57 4.92 8.18
CA TRP A 81 -10.18 3.72 7.60
C TRP A 81 -10.78 3.99 6.22
N LEU A 82 -11.29 5.19 5.96
CA LEU A 82 -11.85 5.58 4.67
C LEU A 82 -10.78 6.21 3.77
N VAL A 83 -10.10 7.25 4.24
CA VAL A 83 -9.14 8.03 3.46
C VAL A 83 -7.92 7.19 3.09
N GLY A 84 -7.31 6.50 4.07
CA GLY A 84 -6.17 5.63 3.84
C GLY A 84 -6.50 4.45 2.93
N SER A 85 -7.69 3.84 3.09
CA SER A 85 -8.10 2.74 2.22
C SER A 85 -8.38 3.20 0.78
N LEU A 86 -8.97 4.38 0.59
CA LEU A 86 -9.17 4.97 -0.74
C LEU A 86 -7.85 5.37 -1.40
N ALA A 87 -6.90 5.87 -0.62
CA ALA A 87 -5.57 6.19 -1.11
C ALA A 87 -4.86 4.92 -1.61
N THR A 88 -4.86 3.84 -0.79
CA THR A 88 -4.27 2.55 -1.17
C THR A 88 -4.97 1.92 -2.37
N LEU A 89 -6.31 2.00 -2.45
CA LEU A 89 -7.07 1.52 -3.61
C LEU A 89 -6.64 2.25 -4.90
N SER A 90 -6.61 3.57 -4.84
CA SER A 90 -6.23 4.42 -5.97
C SER A 90 -4.80 4.17 -6.41
N ALA A 91 -3.87 4.05 -5.44
CA ALA A 91 -2.47 3.71 -5.66
C ALA A 91 -2.31 2.36 -6.37
N ALA A 92 -2.90 1.30 -5.81
CA ALA A 92 -2.78 -0.05 -6.34
C ALA A 92 -3.41 -0.17 -7.75
N TRP A 93 -4.54 0.49 -7.97
CA TRP A 93 -5.18 0.55 -9.27
C TRP A 93 -4.30 1.27 -10.30
N ALA A 94 -3.76 2.44 -9.96
CA ALA A 94 -2.88 3.21 -10.83
C ALA A 94 -1.58 2.45 -11.13
N MET A 95 -0.95 1.81 -10.12
CA MET A 95 0.21 0.95 -10.32
C MET A 95 -0.09 -0.20 -11.29
N HIS A 96 -1.24 -0.86 -11.13
CA HIS A 96 -1.63 -1.94 -12.04
C HIS A 96 -1.79 -1.45 -13.49
N ARG A 97 -2.35 -0.27 -13.69
CA ARG A 97 -2.46 0.37 -15.01
C ARG A 97 -1.10 0.73 -15.59
N LEU A 98 -0.19 1.21 -14.73
CA LEU A 98 1.17 1.64 -15.11
C LEU A 98 2.20 0.50 -15.05
N ARG A 99 1.81 -0.76 -15.01
CA ARG A 99 2.71 -1.92 -14.92
C ARG A 99 3.79 -1.99 -16.01
N ARG A 100 3.56 -1.33 -17.17
CA ARG A 100 4.53 -1.19 -18.26
C ARG A 100 5.61 -0.15 -17.97
N TRP A 101 5.35 0.75 -17.01
CA TRP A 101 6.19 1.89 -16.64
C TRP A 101 6.46 1.86 -15.13
N PRO A 102 7.29 0.90 -14.67
CA PRO A 102 7.40 0.61 -13.23
C PRO A 102 7.91 1.79 -12.41
N LEU A 103 8.80 2.64 -12.95
CA LEU A 103 9.26 3.83 -12.24
C LEU A 103 8.12 4.83 -11.97
N LEU A 104 7.25 5.04 -12.96
CA LEU A 104 6.05 5.88 -12.79
C LEU A 104 5.03 5.21 -11.86
N GLY A 105 4.86 3.90 -11.99
CA GLY A 105 3.97 3.14 -11.13
C GLY A 105 4.36 3.26 -9.66
N LEU A 106 5.65 3.22 -9.32
CA LEU A 106 6.14 3.37 -7.94
C LEU A 106 5.86 4.76 -7.34
N MET A 107 5.64 5.78 -8.16
CA MET A 107 5.25 7.10 -7.64
C MET A 107 3.78 7.16 -7.21
N MET A 108 2.93 6.25 -7.69
CA MET A 108 1.48 6.36 -7.48
C MET A 108 1.06 6.31 -6.01
N PRO A 109 1.56 5.39 -5.16
CA PRO A 109 1.22 5.42 -3.74
C PRO A 109 1.66 6.73 -3.07
N ALA A 110 2.87 7.22 -3.37
CA ALA A 110 3.35 8.48 -2.82
C ALA A 110 2.45 9.66 -3.20
N LEU A 111 1.99 9.73 -4.45
CA LEU A 111 1.11 10.80 -4.93
C LEU A 111 -0.31 10.70 -4.36
N THR A 112 -0.90 9.51 -4.33
CA THR A 112 -2.26 9.32 -3.82
C THR A 112 -2.33 9.51 -2.31
N ASN A 113 -1.36 9.00 -1.55
CA ASN A 113 -1.27 9.22 -0.12
C ASN A 113 -0.96 10.69 0.21
N ALA A 114 -0.05 11.34 -0.51
CA ALA A 114 0.20 12.77 -0.35
C ALA A 114 -1.07 13.61 -0.53
N ALA A 115 -1.88 13.31 -1.54
CA ALA A 115 -3.11 14.04 -1.81
C ALA A 115 -4.19 13.77 -0.77
N LEU A 116 -4.47 12.51 -0.45
CA LEU A 116 -5.59 12.12 0.39
C LEU A 116 -5.22 12.15 1.89
N VAL A 117 -4.13 11.49 2.28
CA VAL A 117 -3.68 11.47 3.67
C VAL A 117 -3.08 12.83 4.07
N GLY A 118 -2.37 13.51 3.16
CA GLY A 118 -1.89 14.87 3.41
C GLY A 118 -3.03 15.86 3.68
N TRP A 119 -4.16 15.71 2.98
CA TRP A 119 -5.38 16.47 3.27
C TRP A 119 -5.97 16.09 4.63
N GLU A 120 -6.08 14.83 4.94
CA GLU A 120 -6.57 14.33 6.23
C GLU A 120 -5.76 14.88 7.41
N LEU A 121 -4.43 14.80 7.33
CA LEU A 121 -3.52 15.36 8.35
C LEU A 121 -3.73 16.87 8.53
N THR A 122 -3.99 17.59 7.45
CA THR A 122 -4.27 19.03 7.51
C THR A 122 -5.55 19.33 8.27
N VAL A 123 -6.58 18.51 8.13
CA VAL A 123 -7.86 18.66 8.83
C VAL A 123 -7.73 18.32 10.32
N TYR A 124 -7.03 17.24 10.68
CA TYR A 124 -6.99 16.73 12.06
C TYR A 124 -5.83 17.26 12.90
N ILE A 125 -4.67 17.48 12.29
CA ILE A 125 -3.45 17.90 13.00
C ILE A 125 -3.17 19.38 12.77
N GLY A 126 -3.68 19.95 11.67
CA GLY A 126 -3.39 21.30 11.25
C GLY A 126 -2.13 21.40 10.39
N GLY A 127 -1.59 22.61 10.27
CA GLY A 127 -0.49 22.89 9.35
C GLY A 127 -0.98 23.15 7.91
N GLY A 128 -0.04 23.36 7.01
CA GLY A 128 -0.34 23.59 5.59
C GLY A 128 -0.46 22.29 4.81
N PHE A 129 -1.49 22.17 3.97
CA PHE A 129 -1.68 20.99 3.11
C PHE A 129 -0.42 20.59 2.34
N LEU A 130 0.26 21.54 1.73
CA LEU A 130 1.46 21.28 0.94
C LEU A 130 2.59 20.64 1.78
N LEU A 131 2.75 21.12 3.02
CA LEU A 131 3.78 20.58 3.92
C LEU A 131 3.46 19.14 4.34
N ASN A 132 2.21 18.88 4.75
CA ASN A 132 1.77 17.54 5.10
C ASN A 132 1.87 16.58 3.91
N ALA A 133 1.42 17.01 2.73
CA ALA A 133 1.52 16.24 1.50
C ALA A 133 2.97 15.89 1.12
N LEU A 134 3.90 16.85 1.28
CA LEU A 134 5.32 16.62 1.04
C LEU A 134 5.92 15.60 2.02
N TYR A 135 5.59 15.69 3.30
CA TYR A 135 6.08 14.74 4.30
C TYR A 135 5.59 13.31 4.02
N VAL A 136 4.30 13.16 3.70
CA VAL A 136 3.73 11.86 3.30
C VAL A 136 4.41 11.36 2.03
N ALA A 137 4.53 12.19 0.99
CA ALA A 137 5.16 11.82 -0.28
C ALA A 137 6.60 11.35 -0.09
N LEU A 138 7.38 12.03 0.74
CA LEU A 138 8.78 11.68 1.01
C LEU A 138 8.89 10.33 1.74
N GLY A 139 8.10 10.13 2.79
CA GLY A 139 8.09 8.86 3.54
C GLY A 139 7.73 7.68 2.65
N GLU A 140 6.67 7.80 1.87
CA GLU A 140 6.23 6.79 0.91
C GLU A 140 7.26 6.53 -0.20
N ALA A 141 7.83 7.60 -0.78
CA ALA A 141 8.83 7.47 -1.83
C ALA A 141 10.06 6.69 -1.34
N VAL A 142 10.55 6.97 -0.12
CA VAL A 142 11.66 6.23 0.47
C VAL A 142 11.35 4.74 0.54
N VAL A 143 10.19 4.36 1.07
CA VAL A 143 9.79 2.94 1.19
C VAL A 143 9.66 2.28 -0.18
N LEU A 144 9.01 2.94 -1.13
CA LEU A 144 8.72 2.37 -2.45
C LEU A 144 9.98 2.20 -3.31
N TYR A 145 10.85 3.21 -3.33
CA TYR A 145 12.06 3.15 -4.15
C TYR A 145 13.20 2.33 -3.50
N THR A 146 13.13 2.04 -2.21
CA THR A 146 14.05 1.12 -1.53
C THR A 146 13.46 -0.29 -1.44
N PHE A 147 12.54 -0.50 -0.50
CA PHE A 147 11.96 -1.83 -0.23
C PHE A 147 11.04 -2.32 -1.34
N GLY A 148 10.21 -1.44 -1.92
CA GLY A 148 9.33 -1.78 -3.03
C GLY A 148 10.12 -2.20 -4.28
N TRP A 149 11.15 -1.43 -4.65
CA TRP A 149 12.01 -1.76 -5.78
C TRP A 149 12.79 -3.06 -5.55
N ALA A 150 13.35 -3.26 -4.35
CA ALA A 150 14.05 -4.50 -3.98
C ALA A 150 13.12 -5.72 -4.06
N LEU A 151 11.88 -5.59 -3.56
CA LEU A 151 10.86 -6.64 -3.63
C LEU A 151 10.49 -6.95 -5.09
N CYS A 152 10.27 -5.92 -5.91
CA CYS A 152 9.98 -6.09 -7.33
C CYS A 152 11.12 -6.83 -8.06
N ALA A 153 12.37 -6.44 -7.79
CA ALA A 153 13.56 -7.09 -8.36
C ALA A 153 13.67 -8.56 -7.90
N ALA A 154 13.41 -8.84 -6.63
CA ALA A 154 13.44 -10.20 -6.07
C ALA A 154 12.36 -11.11 -6.71
N ILE A 155 11.14 -10.59 -6.88
CA ILE A 155 10.04 -11.31 -7.54
C ILE A 155 10.43 -11.69 -8.97
N LYS A 156 10.94 -10.74 -9.76
CA LYS A 156 11.37 -10.98 -11.14
C LYS A 156 12.55 -11.94 -11.22
N LYS A 157 13.59 -11.74 -10.39
CA LYS A 157 14.80 -12.59 -10.37
C LYS A 157 14.47 -14.05 -10.06
N ARG A 158 13.54 -14.29 -9.15
CA ARG A 158 13.13 -15.64 -8.74
C ARG A 158 11.98 -16.20 -9.58
N ARG A 159 11.50 -15.50 -10.59
CA ARG A 159 10.35 -15.85 -11.44
C ARG A 159 9.10 -16.17 -10.62
N LEU A 160 8.91 -15.48 -9.50
CA LEU A 160 7.74 -15.67 -8.62
C LEU A 160 6.47 -15.12 -9.25
N ASP A 161 6.58 -14.11 -10.12
CA ASP A 161 5.49 -13.59 -10.94
C ASP A 161 4.80 -14.68 -11.76
N VAL A 162 5.58 -15.55 -12.44
CA VAL A 162 5.04 -16.67 -13.22
C VAL A 162 4.56 -17.80 -12.32
N ARG A 163 5.28 -18.11 -11.23
CA ARG A 163 4.96 -19.24 -10.35
C ARG A 163 3.71 -19.00 -9.51
N LEU A 164 3.52 -17.78 -9.03
CA LEU A 164 2.42 -17.43 -8.13
C LEU A 164 1.22 -16.84 -8.87
N PHE A 165 1.44 -16.07 -9.92
CA PHE A 165 0.41 -15.28 -10.59
C PHE A 165 0.15 -15.67 -12.04
N GLY A 166 0.99 -16.56 -12.61
CA GLY A 166 0.83 -17.13 -13.96
C GLY A 166 -0.25 -18.21 -14.07
#